data_df946cbc0ec641f0bd6a479f63ad2e20
#
_entry.id   df946cbc0ec641f0bd6a479f63ad2e20
#
_cell.length_a   1.000
_cell.length_b   1.000
_cell.length_c   1.000
_cell.angle_alpha   90.00
_cell.angle_beta   90.00
_cell.angle_gamma   90.00
#
_symmetry.space_group_name_H-M   'P 1'
#
loop_
_entity.id
_entity.type
_entity.pdbx_description
1 polymer ?
#
loop_
_entity_poly.entity_id
_entity_poly.type
_entity_poly.pdbx_seq_one_letter_code
_entity_poly.pdbx_strand_id
1 'polypeptide(L)'
;EVNPMMGLRGVRLGIVYPEITETQFRALFEATAQLMKEGNDPHLEIMVPLTINVNELKHQKAIAERVKAEVEAEYGVTIDYLYGTMIEIPRATLVADQIAEVAQFFSFGTNDLTQMTFGFSRDDVNAIVGTYVDEKIIPADPFNTLDQEGVGQLVKLGVERGRSTRNNLKCGVCGE
;
A
#
# COMPACT_ATOMS: atom_id res chain seq x y z
N GLU A 1 -7.85 -8.50 18.54
CA GLU A 1 -6.72 -7.56 18.66
C GLU A 1 -7.20 -6.22 19.19
N VAL A 2 -6.46 -5.67 20.16
CA VAL A 2 -6.76 -4.35 20.75
C VAL A 2 -6.34 -3.23 19.78
N ASN A 3 -5.30 -3.47 18.97
CA ASN A 3 -4.85 -2.57 17.91
C ASN A 3 -4.70 -3.35 16.59
N PRO A 4 -5.75 -3.40 15.74
CA PRO A 4 -5.74 -4.17 14.50
C PRO A 4 -4.71 -3.66 13.48
N MET A 5 -4.27 -2.40 13.55
CA MET A 5 -3.28 -1.82 12.67
C MET A 5 -1.92 -2.52 12.77
N MET A 6 -1.54 -2.98 13.97
CA MET A 6 -0.29 -3.70 14.23
C MET A 6 -0.42 -5.20 14.02
N GLY A 7 -1.60 -5.70 13.67
CA GLY A 7 -1.96 -7.09 13.61
C GLY A 7 -1.76 -7.78 12.27
N LEU A 8 -2.38 -8.95 12.14
CA LEU A 8 -2.33 -9.82 10.96
C LEU A 8 -3.33 -9.34 9.90
N ARG A 9 -2.87 -8.47 9.00
CA ARG A 9 -3.66 -7.90 7.90
C ARG A 9 -2.76 -7.56 6.71
N GLY A 10 -3.34 -7.18 5.58
CA GLY A 10 -2.62 -6.77 4.38
C GLY A 10 -1.61 -7.82 3.91
N VAL A 11 -0.42 -7.40 3.55
CA VAL A 11 0.64 -8.31 3.08
C VAL A 11 1.03 -9.38 4.11
N ARG A 12 0.94 -9.06 5.39
CA ARG A 12 1.24 -10.02 6.48
C ARG A 12 0.31 -11.22 6.41
N LEU A 13 -1.00 -10.96 6.24
CA LEU A 13 -2.02 -11.99 6.07
C LEU A 13 -1.74 -12.84 4.82
N GLY A 14 -1.42 -12.19 3.71
CA GLY A 14 -1.14 -12.87 2.44
C GLY A 14 0.15 -13.70 2.44
N ILE A 15 1.10 -13.40 3.33
CA ILE A 15 2.31 -14.22 3.51
C ILE A 15 2.04 -15.42 4.42
N VAL A 16 1.29 -15.22 5.51
CA VAL A 16 0.97 -16.28 6.48
C VAL A 16 -0.06 -17.26 5.90
N TYR A 17 -1.00 -16.76 5.12
CA TYR A 17 -2.07 -17.53 4.47
C TYR A 17 -2.10 -17.21 2.96
N PRO A 18 -1.15 -17.73 2.16
CA PRO A 18 -1.00 -17.37 0.75
C PRO A 18 -2.20 -17.75 -0.12
N GLU A 19 -3.00 -18.72 0.30
CA GLU A 19 -4.26 -19.11 -0.37
C GLU A 19 -5.30 -17.97 -0.40
N ILE A 20 -5.28 -17.06 0.58
CA ILE A 20 -6.15 -15.87 0.58
C ILE A 20 -5.73 -14.92 -0.54
N THR A 21 -4.42 -14.66 -0.64
CA THR A 21 -3.87 -13.83 -1.71
C THR A 21 -4.12 -14.44 -3.09
N GLU A 22 -3.92 -15.75 -3.23
CA GLU A 22 -4.19 -16.47 -4.47
C GLU A 22 -5.65 -16.30 -4.91
N THR A 23 -6.59 -16.47 -3.99
CA THR A 23 -8.02 -16.27 -4.25
C THR A 23 -8.33 -14.84 -4.69
N GLN A 24 -7.75 -13.85 -4.03
CA GLN A 24 -7.93 -12.43 -4.38
C GLN A 24 -7.37 -12.11 -5.76
N PHE A 25 -6.16 -12.57 -6.08
CA PHE A 25 -5.58 -12.35 -7.41
C PHE A 25 -6.39 -13.06 -8.50
N ARG A 26 -6.83 -14.30 -8.26
CA ARG A 26 -7.69 -15.02 -9.19
C ARG A 26 -8.96 -14.24 -9.48
N ALA A 27 -9.66 -13.77 -8.47
CA ALA A 27 -10.88 -12.99 -8.63
C ALA A 27 -10.65 -11.71 -9.47
N LEU A 28 -9.54 -11.00 -9.24
CA LEU A 28 -9.18 -9.79 -10.00
C LEU A 28 -8.88 -10.12 -11.47
N PHE A 29 -8.07 -11.14 -11.74
CA PHE A 29 -7.71 -11.52 -13.11
C PHE A 29 -8.89 -12.11 -13.87
N GLU A 30 -9.72 -12.95 -13.24
CA GLU A 30 -10.94 -13.48 -13.86
C GLU A 30 -11.93 -12.37 -14.22
N ALA A 31 -12.18 -11.42 -13.30
CA ALA A 31 -13.04 -10.28 -13.60
C ALA A 31 -12.49 -9.43 -14.77
N THR A 32 -11.16 -9.20 -14.78
CA THR A 32 -10.50 -8.52 -15.89
C THR A 32 -10.68 -9.28 -17.22
N ALA A 33 -10.44 -10.59 -17.21
CA ALA A 33 -10.58 -11.44 -18.40
C ALA A 33 -12.02 -11.46 -18.93
N GLN A 34 -13.02 -11.48 -18.04
CA GLN A 34 -14.43 -11.42 -18.42
C GLN A 34 -14.76 -10.09 -19.11
N LEU A 35 -14.34 -8.97 -18.52
CA LEU A 35 -14.56 -7.64 -19.12
C LEU A 35 -13.91 -7.53 -20.49
N MET A 36 -12.69 -8.06 -20.67
CA MET A 36 -12.02 -8.09 -21.97
C MET A 36 -12.80 -8.90 -23.01
N LYS A 37 -13.38 -10.05 -22.63
CA LYS A 37 -14.23 -10.84 -23.51
C LYS A 37 -15.54 -10.14 -23.90
N GLU A 38 -16.04 -9.26 -23.06
CA GLU A 38 -17.19 -8.41 -23.32
C GLU A 38 -16.85 -7.19 -24.22
N GLY A 39 -15.58 -7.03 -24.60
CA GLY A 39 -15.11 -5.95 -25.47
C GLY A 39 -14.74 -4.68 -24.72
N ASN A 40 -14.59 -4.75 -23.40
CA ASN A 40 -14.07 -3.63 -22.59
C ASN A 40 -12.54 -3.62 -22.57
N ASP A 41 -11.95 -2.48 -22.20
CA ASP A 41 -10.51 -2.28 -22.02
C ASP A 41 -10.21 -1.94 -20.54
N PRO A 42 -10.20 -2.95 -19.65
CA PRO A 42 -9.96 -2.73 -18.23
C PRO A 42 -8.49 -2.41 -17.95
N HIS A 43 -8.24 -1.39 -17.12
CA HIS A 43 -6.92 -1.02 -16.64
C HIS A 43 -6.74 -1.48 -15.19
N LEU A 44 -6.21 -2.69 -15.00
CA LEU A 44 -6.03 -3.28 -13.68
C LEU A 44 -4.77 -2.72 -13.00
N GLU A 45 -4.94 -2.18 -11.79
CA GLU A 45 -3.85 -1.81 -10.90
C GLU A 45 -4.02 -2.58 -9.57
N ILE A 46 -3.01 -3.36 -9.19
CA ILE A 46 -3.03 -4.15 -7.94
C ILE A 46 -2.07 -3.51 -6.94
N MET A 47 -2.58 -3.15 -5.78
CA MET A 47 -1.83 -2.51 -4.72
C MET A 47 -1.76 -3.39 -3.47
N VAL A 48 -0.55 -3.74 -3.04
CA VAL A 48 -0.31 -4.53 -1.83
C VAL A 48 -0.14 -3.59 -0.64
N PRO A 49 -0.96 -3.72 0.42
CA PRO A 49 -0.89 -2.84 1.59
C PRO A 49 0.08 -3.36 2.65
N LEU A 50 0.52 -2.48 3.56
CA LEU A 50 1.34 -2.76 4.75
C LEU A 50 2.74 -3.30 4.47
N THR A 51 3.28 -3.04 3.31
CA THR A 51 4.62 -3.51 2.90
C THR A 51 5.71 -2.81 3.72
N ILE A 52 6.67 -3.60 4.20
CA ILE A 52 7.87 -3.12 4.90
C ILE A 52 9.18 -3.53 4.20
N ASN A 53 9.11 -4.48 3.26
CA ASN A 53 10.30 -5.06 2.62
C ASN A 53 9.99 -5.48 1.19
N VAL A 54 10.94 -5.29 0.29
CA VAL A 54 10.81 -5.69 -1.12
C VAL A 54 10.53 -7.19 -1.29
N ASN A 55 11.02 -8.04 -0.39
CA ASN A 55 10.81 -9.48 -0.48
C ASN A 55 9.35 -9.88 -0.24
N GLU A 56 8.57 -9.09 0.51
CA GLU A 56 7.12 -9.29 0.62
C GLU A 56 6.45 -9.11 -0.73
N LEU A 57 6.81 -8.05 -1.47
CA LEU A 57 6.29 -7.81 -2.81
C LEU A 57 6.74 -8.89 -3.80
N LYS A 58 8.00 -9.32 -3.75
CA LYS A 58 8.49 -10.42 -4.60
C LYS A 58 7.71 -11.71 -4.35
N HIS A 59 7.47 -12.05 -3.08
CA HIS A 59 6.68 -13.22 -2.69
C HIS A 59 5.24 -13.15 -3.24
N GLN A 60 4.54 -12.04 -3.01
CA GLN A 60 3.16 -11.87 -3.48
C GLN A 60 3.08 -11.79 -5.01
N LYS A 61 4.06 -11.16 -5.66
CA LYS A 61 4.11 -11.06 -7.12
C LYS A 61 4.27 -12.43 -7.78
N ALA A 62 5.06 -13.32 -7.19
CA ALA A 62 5.20 -14.68 -7.72
C ALA A 62 3.86 -15.45 -7.75
N ILE A 63 3.01 -15.24 -6.74
CA ILE A 63 1.64 -15.79 -6.73
C ILE A 63 0.81 -15.12 -7.83
N ALA A 64 0.86 -13.79 -7.94
CA ALA A 64 0.11 -13.05 -8.96
C ALA A 64 0.46 -13.51 -10.38
N GLU A 65 1.75 -13.63 -10.72
CA GLU A 65 2.18 -14.05 -12.06
C GLU A 65 1.74 -15.50 -12.39
N ARG A 66 1.80 -16.40 -11.41
CA ARG A 66 1.30 -17.78 -11.59
C ARG A 66 -0.20 -17.78 -11.87
N VAL A 67 -0.99 -17.14 -11.03
CA VAL A 67 -2.45 -17.07 -11.16
C VAL A 67 -2.86 -16.37 -12.46
N LYS A 68 -2.16 -15.29 -12.82
CA LYS A 68 -2.37 -14.58 -14.08
C LYS A 68 -2.22 -15.53 -15.27
N ALA A 69 -1.12 -16.29 -15.31
CA ALA A 69 -0.86 -17.23 -16.40
C ALA A 69 -1.94 -18.34 -16.52
N GLU A 70 -2.44 -18.82 -15.39
CA GLU A 70 -3.54 -19.79 -15.35
C GLU A 70 -4.82 -19.18 -15.95
N VAL A 71 -5.22 -17.98 -15.52
CA VAL A 71 -6.41 -17.29 -16.00
C VAL A 71 -6.30 -16.93 -17.49
N GLU A 72 -5.13 -16.43 -17.92
CA GLU A 72 -4.88 -16.15 -19.35
C GLU A 72 -5.08 -17.40 -20.23
N ALA A 73 -4.58 -18.55 -19.77
CA ALA A 73 -4.76 -19.82 -20.48
C ALA A 73 -6.23 -20.27 -20.51
N GLU A 74 -6.95 -20.13 -19.39
CA GLU A 74 -8.37 -20.51 -19.26
C GLU A 74 -9.27 -19.63 -20.13
N TYR A 75 -9.01 -18.32 -20.17
CA TYR A 75 -9.86 -17.35 -20.87
C TYR A 75 -9.41 -17.02 -22.30
N GLY A 76 -8.17 -17.39 -22.68
CA GLY A 76 -7.62 -17.07 -24.00
C GLY A 76 -7.40 -15.57 -24.22
N VAL A 77 -6.98 -14.85 -23.19
CA VAL A 77 -6.69 -13.41 -23.22
C VAL A 77 -5.28 -13.14 -22.71
N THR A 78 -4.76 -11.95 -22.97
CA THR A 78 -3.50 -11.47 -22.38
C THR A 78 -3.81 -10.28 -21.48
N ILE A 79 -3.54 -10.41 -20.19
CA ILE A 79 -3.86 -9.38 -19.18
C ILE A 79 -2.62 -8.52 -18.93
N ASP A 80 -2.75 -7.22 -19.15
CA ASP A 80 -1.79 -6.24 -18.67
C ASP A 80 -2.25 -5.64 -17.34
N TYR A 81 -1.33 -5.41 -16.41
CA TYR A 81 -1.65 -4.82 -15.12
C TYR A 81 -0.46 -4.10 -14.52
N LEU A 82 -0.73 -3.12 -13.66
CA LEU A 82 0.29 -2.49 -12.84
C LEU A 82 0.31 -3.11 -11.44
N TYR A 83 1.51 -3.39 -10.96
CA TYR A 83 1.73 -3.94 -9.63
C TYR A 83 2.44 -2.92 -8.75
N GLY A 84 1.79 -2.49 -7.68
CA GLY A 84 2.31 -1.47 -6.78
C GLY A 84 2.07 -1.78 -5.32
N THR A 85 2.36 -0.81 -4.49
CA THR A 85 2.23 -0.97 -3.04
C THR A 85 1.79 0.32 -2.36
N MET A 86 1.17 0.16 -1.20
CA MET A 86 0.98 1.26 -0.26
C MET A 86 2.27 1.49 0.53
N ILE A 87 2.67 2.76 0.65
CA ILE A 87 3.73 3.20 1.55
C ILE A 87 3.05 3.85 2.75
N GLU A 88 2.94 3.10 3.82
CA GLU A 88 2.19 3.50 5.01
C GLU A 88 2.88 3.12 6.33
N ILE A 89 4.01 2.43 6.22
CA ILE A 89 4.86 2.08 7.34
C ILE A 89 6.14 2.93 7.25
N PRO A 90 6.58 3.60 8.32
CA PRO A 90 7.79 4.44 8.28
C PRO A 90 9.03 3.73 7.71
N ARG A 91 9.21 2.45 8.03
CA ARG A 91 10.30 1.66 7.44
C ARG A 91 10.24 1.61 5.90
N ALA A 92 9.03 1.52 5.33
CA ALA A 92 8.88 1.47 3.87
C ALA A 92 9.37 2.75 3.18
N THR A 93 9.22 3.92 3.80
CA THR A 93 9.75 5.18 3.27
C THR A 93 11.28 5.19 3.24
N LEU A 94 11.91 4.55 4.26
CA LEU A 94 13.36 4.46 4.38
C LEU A 94 14.02 3.50 3.39
N VAL A 95 13.27 2.54 2.85
CA VAL A 95 13.73 1.54 1.88
C VAL A 95 12.93 1.58 0.57
N ALA A 96 12.36 2.74 0.27
CA ALA A 96 11.48 2.93 -0.89
C ALA A 96 12.21 2.72 -2.23
N ASP A 97 13.51 2.96 -2.28
CA ASP A 97 14.39 2.63 -3.41
C ASP A 97 14.37 1.12 -3.72
N GLN A 98 14.51 0.28 -2.70
CA GLN A 98 14.45 -1.18 -2.86
C GLN A 98 13.03 -1.65 -3.25
N ILE A 99 12.00 -1.06 -2.62
CA ILE A 99 10.61 -1.39 -2.91
C ILE A 99 10.25 -1.05 -4.37
N ALA A 100 10.77 0.05 -4.90
CA ALA A 100 10.56 0.49 -6.28
C ALA A 100 11.25 -0.41 -7.34
N GLU A 101 12.13 -1.35 -6.94
CA GLU A 101 12.63 -2.38 -7.86
C GLU A 101 11.47 -3.26 -8.39
N VAL A 102 10.46 -3.50 -7.55
CA VAL A 102 9.31 -4.36 -7.86
C VAL A 102 8.04 -3.54 -8.10
N ALA A 103 7.76 -2.57 -7.25
CA ALA A 103 6.57 -1.75 -7.35
C ALA A 103 6.65 -0.75 -8.51
N GLN A 104 5.59 -0.68 -9.32
CA GLN A 104 5.47 0.22 -10.46
C GLN A 104 4.76 1.53 -10.08
N PHE A 105 4.10 1.56 -8.94
CA PHE A 105 3.52 2.76 -8.34
C PHE A 105 3.50 2.68 -6.82
N PHE A 106 3.43 3.84 -6.17
CA PHE A 106 3.23 3.98 -4.73
C PHE A 106 1.92 4.72 -4.45
N SER A 107 1.24 4.32 -3.37
CA SER A 107 0.19 5.10 -2.73
C SER A 107 0.58 5.33 -1.28
N PHE A 108 0.69 6.59 -0.84
CA PHE A 108 1.02 6.90 0.55
C PHE A 108 -0.26 6.83 1.38
N GLY A 109 -0.33 5.88 2.33
CA GLY A 109 -1.42 5.71 3.28
C GLY A 109 -1.17 6.57 4.52
N THR A 110 -1.65 7.82 4.52
CA THR A 110 -1.31 8.78 5.57
C THR A 110 -1.92 8.42 6.91
N ASN A 111 -3.05 7.73 6.96
CA ASN A 111 -3.64 7.26 8.21
C ASN A 111 -2.68 6.38 9.02
N ASP A 112 -2.23 5.28 8.44
CA ASP A 112 -1.31 4.35 9.11
C ASP A 112 0.07 4.98 9.30
N LEU A 113 0.53 5.77 8.32
CA LEU A 113 1.82 6.46 8.42
C LEU A 113 1.83 7.47 9.58
N THR A 114 0.75 8.23 9.76
CA THR A 114 0.57 9.16 10.88
C THR A 114 0.53 8.42 12.21
N GLN A 115 -0.28 7.37 12.32
CA GLN A 115 -0.37 6.58 13.55
C GLN A 115 1.00 6.05 14.00
N MET A 116 1.78 5.50 13.08
CA MET A 116 3.08 4.91 13.40
C MET A 116 4.17 5.96 13.63
N THR A 117 4.07 7.12 13.00
CA THR A 117 5.03 8.22 13.18
C THR A 117 4.84 8.90 14.52
N PHE A 118 3.60 9.14 14.93
CA PHE A 118 3.27 9.73 16.24
C PHE A 118 3.26 8.70 17.37
N GLY A 119 3.13 7.41 17.06
CA GLY A 119 2.88 6.39 18.06
C GLY A 119 1.50 6.51 18.70
N PHE A 120 0.54 7.11 18.00
CA PHE A 120 -0.84 7.29 18.44
C PHE A 120 -1.76 6.29 17.73
N SER A 121 -2.66 5.66 18.50
CA SER A 121 -3.79 4.94 17.91
C SER A 121 -4.89 5.93 17.56
N ARG A 122 -5.37 5.91 16.31
CA ARG A 122 -6.47 6.77 15.86
C ARG A 122 -7.74 6.59 16.70
N ASP A 123 -7.97 5.37 17.17
CA ASP A 123 -9.16 5.04 17.96
C ASP A 123 -9.10 5.55 19.41
N ASP A 124 -7.87 5.64 19.96
CA ASP A 124 -7.65 5.99 21.37
C ASP A 124 -7.22 7.44 21.58
N VAL A 125 -6.85 8.14 20.52
CA VAL A 125 -6.13 9.40 20.58
C VAL A 125 -7.01 10.60 20.99
N ASN A 126 -8.31 10.51 20.86
CA ASN A 126 -9.23 11.65 21.13
C ASN A 126 -9.06 12.30 22.50
N ALA A 127 -8.72 11.50 23.52
CA ALA A 127 -8.47 12.03 24.86
C ALA A 127 -7.12 12.76 25.00
N ILE A 128 -6.15 12.45 24.13
CA ILE A 128 -4.79 13.00 24.19
C ILE A 128 -4.65 14.20 23.25
N VAL A 129 -5.09 14.06 21.99
CA VAL A 129 -4.90 15.08 20.95
C VAL A 129 -5.57 16.41 21.31
N GLY A 130 -6.80 16.37 21.89
CA GLY A 130 -7.47 17.59 22.32
C GLY A 130 -6.61 18.39 23.29
N THR A 131 -6.10 17.73 24.34
CA THR A 131 -5.20 18.38 25.31
C THR A 131 -3.92 18.88 24.67
N TYR A 132 -3.30 18.12 23.76
CA TYR A 132 -2.06 18.51 23.09
C TYR A 132 -2.25 19.74 22.18
N VAL A 133 -3.41 19.88 21.55
CA VAL A 133 -3.75 21.08 20.76
C VAL A 133 -4.02 22.28 21.67
N ASP A 134 -4.81 22.09 22.74
CA ASP A 134 -5.16 23.14 23.71
C ASP A 134 -3.91 23.71 24.41
N GLU A 135 -3.00 22.82 24.79
CA GLU A 135 -1.71 23.19 25.41
C GLU A 135 -0.63 23.63 24.38
N LYS A 136 -0.98 23.67 23.11
CA LYS A 136 -0.07 24.05 21.99
C LYS A 136 1.19 23.20 21.87
N ILE A 137 1.10 21.92 22.26
CA ILE A 137 2.16 20.93 22.08
C ILE A 137 2.26 20.54 20.61
N ILE A 138 1.11 20.38 19.94
CA ILE A 138 0.99 20.21 18.49
C ILE A 138 0.08 21.30 17.91
N PRO A 139 0.30 21.73 16.66
CA PRO A 139 -0.47 22.84 16.08
C PRO A 139 -1.90 22.48 15.72
N ALA A 140 -2.17 21.21 15.38
CA ALA A 140 -3.47 20.68 14.97
C ALA A 140 -3.54 19.17 15.17
N ASP A 141 -4.74 18.63 15.08
CA ASP A 141 -4.96 17.19 15.07
C ASP A 141 -4.36 16.57 13.79
N PRO A 142 -3.35 15.67 13.93
CA PRO A 142 -2.65 15.07 12.80
C PRO A 142 -3.52 14.07 11.99
N PHE A 143 -4.70 13.72 12.48
CA PHE A 143 -5.67 12.87 11.79
C PHE A 143 -6.72 13.68 11.02
N ASN A 144 -6.76 14.97 11.17
CA ASN A 144 -7.62 15.87 10.40
C ASN A 144 -6.83 16.66 9.35
N THR A 145 -5.55 16.86 9.59
CA THR A 145 -4.65 17.61 8.68
C THR A 145 -3.28 16.98 8.73
N LEU A 146 -2.75 16.66 7.55
CA LEU A 146 -1.42 16.04 7.42
C LEU A 146 -0.35 16.83 8.17
N ASP A 147 0.34 16.17 9.07
CA ASP A 147 1.55 16.68 9.70
C ASP A 147 2.68 16.82 8.67
N GLN A 148 2.95 18.04 8.24
CA GLN A 148 3.97 18.31 7.23
C GLN A 148 5.40 18.21 7.78
N GLU A 149 5.59 18.44 9.08
CA GLU A 149 6.92 18.46 9.70
C GLU A 149 7.49 17.06 9.93
N GLY A 150 6.66 16.09 10.28
CA GLY A 150 7.08 14.71 10.50
C GLY A 150 6.64 13.79 9.33
N VAL A 151 5.34 13.54 9.22
CA VAL A 151 4.78 12.61 8.22
C VAL A 151 5.07 13.11 6.80
N GLY A 152 4.96 14.41 6.55
CA GLY A 152 5.25 15.00 5.24
C GLY A 152 6.69 14.79 4.81
N GLN A 153 7.66 14.82 5.74
CA GLN A 153 9.06 14.49 5.42
C GLN A 153 9.23 13.01 5.03
N LEU A 154 8.51 12.09 5.68
CA LEU A 154 8.54 10.68 5.30
C LEU A 154 7.94 10.46 3.91
N VAL A 155 6.84 11.12 3.58
CA VAL A 155 6.25 11.06 2.23
C VAL A 155 7.26 11.56 1.19
N LYS A 156 7.86 12.73 1.41
CA LYS A 156 8.90 13.30 0.53
C LYS A 156 10.07 12.33 0.34
N LEU A 157 10.59 11.79 1.43
CA LEU A 157 11.69 10.83 1.40
C LEU A 157 11.33 9.58 0.60
N GLY A 158 10.11 9.04 0.80
CA GLY A 158 9.60 7.90 0.07
C GLY A 158 9.51 8.15 -1.45
N VAL A 159 9.03 9.34 -1.85
CA VAL A 159 8.98 9.75 -3.26
C VAL A 159 10.38 9.87 -3.86
N GLU A 160 11.28 10.57 -3.20
CA GLU A 160 12.66 10.80 -3.66
C GLU A 160 13.41 9.48 -3.84
N ARG A 161 13.36 8.60 -2.84
CA ARG A 161 13.99 7.29 -2.88
C ARG A 161 13.35 6.37 -3.92
N GLY A 162 12.03 6.31 -3.99
CA GLY A 162 11.34 5.51 -5.01
C GLY A 162 11.72 5.95 -6.42
N ARG A 163 11.74 7.25 -6.66
CA ARG A 163 12.12 7.82 -7.97
C ARG A 163 13.62 7.71 -8.30
N SER A 164 14.48 7.53 -7.31
CA SER A 164 15.89 7.25 -7.58
C SER A 164 16.10 5.88 -8.27
N THR A 165 15.21 4.93 -8.02
CA THR A 165 15.22 3.61 -8.69
C THR A 165 14.34 3.61 -9.95
N ARG A 166 13.17 4.26 -9.91
CA ARG A 166 12.21 4.33 -11.01
C ARG A 166 11.79 5.78 -11.28
N ASN A 167 12.44 6.45 -12.21
CA ASN A 167 12.26 7.88 -12.48
C ASN A 167 10.80 8.31 -12.70
N ASN A 168 10.01 7.47 -13.37
CA ASN A 168 8.61 7.71 -13.69
C ASN A 168 7.64 7.06 -12.70
N LEU A 169 8.09 6.76 -11.48
CA LEU A 169 7.24 6.17 -10.46
C LEU A 169 6.02 7.05 -10.20
N LYS A 170 4.84 6.49 -10.49
CA LYS A 170 3.54 7.09 -10.15
C LYS A 170 3.38 7.07 -8.64
N CYS A 171 3.10 8.21 -8.05
CA CYS A 171 2.85 8.34 -6.61
C CYS A 171 1.50 9.00 -6.39
N GLY A 172 0.68 8.37 -5.57
CA GLY A 172 -0.58 8.91 -5.07
C GLY A 172 -0.57 9.03 -3.56
N VAL A 173 -1.56 9.72 -3.02
CA VAL A 173 -1.79 9.86 -1.58
C VAL A 173 -3.25 9.50 -1.30
N CYS A 174 -3.49 8.76 -0.22
CA CYS A 174 -4.82 8.52 0.33
C CYS A 174 -4.79 8.73 1.85
N GLY A 175 -5.88 9.30 2.38
CA GLY A 175 -6.01 9.68 3.80
C GLY A 175 -6.17 11.19 3.96
N GLU A 176 -5.51 11.75 4.96
CA GLU A 176 -5.54 13.19 5.29
C GLU A 176 -4.84 14.07 4.26
#